data_7b38b70698e1f5a8605e79186a39cf7e
#
_entry.id   7b38b70698e1f5a8605e79186a39cf7e
#
_cell.length_a   1.000
_cell.length_b   1.000
_cell.length_c   1.000
_cell.angle_alpha   90.00
_cell.angle_beta   90.00
_cell.angle_gamma   90.00
#
_symmetry.space_group_name_H-M   'P 1'
#
loop_
_entity.id
_entity.type
_entity.pdbx_description
1 polymer ?
#
loop_
_entity_poly.entity_id
_entity_poly.type
_entity_poly.pdbx_seq_one_letter_code
_entity_poly.pdbx_strand_id
1 'polypeptide(L)'
;MVKNFIDLFCGAGGLSLGFERAGLKCVAAIDKSKACIDTHKLNFPDCKSIAGDISKIKPKDFKKKIGNKKIDLIIGGPPCPTFSTIGHAKIRSIETKKDSRFTLFSDSRNFLFKKYFEYIEYFKPNFFVMENVPNFMTKYNELIFQQTKERVEKLGYKILNEKNLIFNAADFGVPQTRKRMIMIGTRLKIKNYQIPEINFFPRDNLFSKGKSNYVTVKDAIGDLPKITDNWRIDECRYSKFNDLTKYQSLMRKKTNGSVKNNICRMTNDRAKRVFKHMKQGSKYMDLPKKIRNILPFREDIFHDRLKRLVNNKPSWTVIAHIGMDGYMYIHPTENRTLSVREAARLQSFPDNFVFTGTQMETYH
;
A
#
# COMPACT_ATOMS: atom_id res chain seq x y z
N MET A 1 -16.53 14.01 18.56
CA MET A 1 -16.60 12.97 17.49
C MET A 1 -15.58 13.36 16.40
N VAL A 2 -14.73 12.43 15.95
CA VAL A 2 -13.80 12.66 14.84
C VAL A 2 -14.60 12.67 13.54
N LYS A 3 -14.48 13.72 12.75
CA LYS A 3 -15.24 13.84 11.49
C LYS A 3 -14.31 14.08 10.29
N ASN A 4 -13.39 15.02 10.42
CA ASN A 4 -12.60 15.55 9.31
C ASN A 4 -11.14 15.09 9.41
N PHE A 5 -10.59 14.64 8.29
CA PHE A 5 -9.16 14.33 8.23
C PHE A 5 -8.47 14.95 7.02
N ILE A 6 -7.15 15.04 7.11
CA ILE A 6 -6.26 15.28 5.99
C ILE A 6 -5.33 14.09 5.80
N ASP A 7 -5.04 13.76 4.53
CA ASP A 7 -4.14 12.67 4.15
C ASP A 7 -2.84 13.24 3.57
N LEU A 8 -1.74 13.03 4.27
CA LEU A 8 -0.42 13.47 3.86
C LEU A 8 0.34 12.29 3.24
N PHE A 9 0.90 12.50 2.06
CA PHE A 9 1.50 11.43 1.23
C PHE A 9 0.45 10.41 0.78
N CYS A 10 -0.70 10.91 0.30
CA CYS A 10 -1.89 10.10 0.08
C CYS A 10 -1.76 9.06 -1.03
N GLY A 11 -0.80 9.21 -1.95
CA GLY A 11 -0.74 8.37 -3.15
C GLY A 11 -2.08 8.42 -3.91
N ALA A 12 -2.53 7.26 -4.37
CA ALA A 12 -3.84 7.12 -5.03
C ALA A 12 -5.04 7.20 -4.05
N GLY A 13 -4.81 7.21 -2.72
CA GLY A 13 -5.87 7.38 -1.73
C GLY A 13 -6.27 6.09 -0.99
N GLY A 14 -5.35 5.14 -0.82
CA GLY A 14 -5.65 3.89 -0.11
C GLY A 14 -6.06 4.10 1.35
N LEU A 15 -5.33 4.94 2.10
CA LEU A 15 -5.70 5.33 3.46
C LEU A 15 -6.99 6.16 3.46
N SER A 16 -7.09 7.16 2.58
CA SER A 16 -8.30 7.97 2.44
C SER A 16 -9.55 7.11 2.24
N LEU A 17 -9.49 6.10 1.37
CA LEU A 17 -10.59 5.17 1.13
C LEU A 17 -11.00 4.40 2.39
N GLY A 18 -10.03 3.93 3.17
CA GLY A 18 -10.28 3.22 4.42
C GLY A 18 -10.98 4.10 5.44
N PHE A 19 -10.52 5.32 5.64
CA PHE A 19 -11.10 6.25 6.60
C PHE A 19 -12.47 6.79 6.16
N GLU A 20 -12.70 7.03 4.87
CA GLU A 20 -14.03 7.41 4.38
C GLU A 20 -15.05 6.27 4.51
N ARG A 21 -14.64 5.02 4.29
CA ARG A 21 -15.49 3.85 4.54
C ARG A 21 -15.84 3.67 6.02
N ALA A 22 -15.00 4.17 6.90
CA ALA A 22 -15.26 4.22 8.34
C ALA A 22 -16.14 5.43 8.74
N GLY A 23 -16.63 6.22 7.78
CA GLY A 23 -17.55 7.34 8.02
C GLY A 23 -16.86 8.68 8.31
N LEU A 24 -15.55 8.80 8.13
CA LEU A 24 -14.85 10.07 8.24
C LEU A 24 -14.82 10.78 6.87
N LYS A 25 -14.60 12.09 6.88
CA LYS A 25 -14.55 12.91 5.67
C LYS A 25 -13.13 13.36 5.36
N CYS A 26 -12.63 13.03 4.17
CA CYS A 26 -11.39 13.62 3.66
C CYS A 26 -11.61 15.11 3.32
N VAL A 27 -10.94 15.99 4.03
CA VAL A 27 -11.01 17.43 3.75
C VAL A 27 -9.97 17.82 2.71
N ALA A 28 -8.77 17.28 2.84
CA ALA A 28 -7.71 17.51 1.88
C ALA A 28 -6.71 16.35 1.86
N ALA A 29 -6.09 16.16 0.71
CA ALA A 29 -5.02 15.20 0.51
C ALA A 29 -3.89 15.85 -0.29
N ILE A 30 -2.66 15.42 -0.05
CA ILE A 30 -1.48 15.92 -0.77
C ILE A 30 -0.53 14.80 -1.11
N ASP A 31 -0.08 14.79 -2.36
CA ASP A 31 1.00 13.94 -2.84
C ASP A 31 1.83 14.66 -3.91
N LYS A 32 3.07 14.26 -4.06
CA LYS A 32 3.98 14.79 -5.08
C LYS A 32 3.62 14.32 -6.49
N SER A 33 3.10 13.10 -6.62
CA SER A 33 2.73 12.50 -7.89
C SER A 33 1.43 13.09 -8.42
N LYS A 34 1.51 13.75 -9.58
CA LYS A 34 0.33 14.29 -10.26
C LYS A 34 -0.66 13.17 -10.63
N ALA A 35 -0.18 12.03 -11.15
CA ALA A 35 -1.03 10.90 -11.53
C ALA A 35 -1.79 10.32 -10.33
N CYS A 36 -1.13 10.20 -9.17
CA CYS A 36 -1.79 9.81 -7.93
C CYS A 36 -2.88 10.79 -7.52
N ILE A 37 -2.62 12.10 -7.61
CA ILE A 37 -3.60 13.13 -7.27
C ILE A 37 -4.76 13.17 -8.27
N ASP A 38 -4.52 12.95 -9.55
CA ASP A 38 -5.59 12.87 -10.54
C ASP A 38 -6.49 11.65 -10.27
N THR A 39 -5.92 10.51 -9.90
CA THR A 39 -6.65 9.33 -9.39
C THR A 39 -7.43 9.68 -8.10
N HIS A 40 -6.79 10.35 -7.14
CA HIS A 40 -7.44 10.73 -5.89
C HIS A 40 -8.63 11.67 -6.12
N LYS A 41 -8.48 12.69 -6.96
CA LYS A 41 -9.57 13.63 -7.32
C LYS A 41 -10.79 12.93 -7.90
N LEU A 42 -10.56 11.95 -8.78
CA LEU A 42 -11.65 11.21 -9.42
C LEU A 42 -12.46 10.40 -8.40
N ASN A 43 -11.79 9.78 -7.42
CA ASN A 43 -12.44 8.90 -6.44
C ASN A 43 -12.94 9.65 -5.19
N PHE A 44 -12.42 10.84 -4.92
CA PHE A 44 -12.77 11.67 -3.76
C PHE A 44 -13.13 13.11 -4.21
N PRO A 45 -14.24 13.31 -4.92
CA PRO A 45 -14.59 14.61 -5.53
C PRO A 45 -14.77 15.72 -4.50
N ASP A 46 -15.20 15.40 -3.28
CA ASP A 46 -15.40 16.36 -2.19
C ASP A 46 -14.11 16.71 -1.43
N CYS A 47 -13.01 15.99 -1.70
CA CYS A 47 -11.72 16.21 -1.07
C CYS A 47 -10.87 17.21 -1.87
N LYS A 48 -10.23 18.15 -1.20
CA LYS A 48 -9.26 19.06 -1.82
C LYS A 48 -7.94 18.34 -2.08
N SER A 49 -7.83 17.65 -3.21
CA SER A 49 -6.61 16.92 -3.58
C SER A 49 -5.58 17.85 -4.21
N ILE A 50 -4.37 17.89 -3.67
CA ILE A 50 -3.32 18.87 -4.01
C ILE A 50 -2.10 18.12 -4.54
N ALA A 51 -1.77 18.34 -5.83
CA ALA A 51 -0.48 17.90 -6.38
C ALA A 51 0.61 18.88 -5.92
N GLY A 52 1.58 18.39 -5.16
CA GLY A 52 2.65 19.23 -4.69
C GLY A 52 3.63 18.54 -3.74
N ASP A 53 4.85 19.02 -3.76
CA ASP A 53 5.88 18.56 -2.85
C ASP A 53 5.65 19.16 -1.46
N ILE A 54 5.24 18.35 -0.51
CA ILE A 54 4.97 18.76 0.88
C ILE A 54 6.20 19.40 1.54
N SER A 55 7.41 19.09 1.07
CA SER A 55 8.64 19.71 1.57
C SER A 55 8.70 21.20 1.33
N LYS A 56 8.04 21.66 0.26
CA LYS A 56 8.00 23.06 -0.19
C LYS A 56 6.75 23.81 0.28
N ILE A 57 5.78 23.12 0.89
CA ILE A 57 4.52 23.71 1.33
C ILE A 57 4.52 23.82 2.85
N LYS A 58 4.43 25.05 3.35
CA LYS A 58 4.27 25.30 4.79
C LYS A 58 2.86 24.93 5.25
N PRO A 59 2.67 24.39 6.47
CA PRO A 59 1.33 24.08 6.99
C PRO A 59 0.35 25.27 6.95
N LYS A 60 0.83 26.48 7.17
CA LYS A 60 0.05 27.72 7.08
C LYS A 60 -0.53 27.94 5.67
N ASP A 61 0.28 27.70 4.63
CA ASP A 61 -0.14 27.89 3.24
C ASP A 61 -1.07 26.76 2.78
N PHE A 62 -0.84 25.55 3.30
CA PHE A 62 -1.78 24.45 3.13
C PHE A 62 -3.14 24.77 3.78
N LYS A 63 -3.14 25.32 5.00
CA LYS A 63 -4.36 25.75 5.70
C LYS A 63 -5.16 26.78 4.88
N LYS A 64 -4.51 27.76 4.24
CA LYS A 64 -5.17 28.72 3.35
C LYS A 64 -5.91 28.01 2.20
N LYS A 65 -5.32 26.95 1.63
CA LYS A 65 -5.93 26.20 0.52
C LYS A 65 -7.18 25.41 0.93
N ILE A 66 -7.27 24.94 2.17
CA ILE A 66 -8.37 24.10 2.67
C ILE A 66 -9.46 24.88 3.42
N GLY A 67 -9.22 26.18 3.69
CA GLY A 67 -10.14 27.06 4.41
C GLY A 67 -10.19 26.79 5.92
N ASN A 68 -11.24 27.28 6.59
CA ASN A 68 -11.37 27.25 8.04
C ASN A 68 -11.91 25.93 8.63
N LYS A 69 -11.88 24.83 7.87
CA LYS A 69 -12.34 23.55 8.37
C LYS A 69 -11.48 23.08 9.55
N LYS A 70 -12.15 22.59 10.60
CA LYS A 70 -11.48 21.92 11.72
C LYS A 70 -10.95 20.58 11.26
N ILE A 71 -9.70 20.29 11.59
CA ILE A 71 -9.06 19.01 11.31
C ILE A 71 -8.97 18.23 12.60
N ASP A 72 -9.65 17.09 12.65
CA ASP A 72 -9.70 16.23 13.82
C ASP A 72 -8.65 15.14 13.78
N LEU A 73 -8.22 14.75 12.57
CA LEU A 73 -7.28 13.66 12.33
C LEU A 73 -6.31 14.01 11.21
N ILE A 74 -5.05 13.66 11.37
CA ILE A 74 -4.04 13.63 10.31
C ILE A 74 -3.63 12.18 10.07
N ILE A 75 -3.75 11.71 8.83
CA ILE A 75 -3.25 10.40 8.42
C ILE A 75 -2.11 10.56 7.44
N GLY A 76 -1.27 9.55 7.30
CA GLY A 76 -0.23 9.53 6.27
C GLY A 76 0.82 8.45 6.44
N GLY A 77 1.47 8.12 5.32
CA GLY A 77 2.62 7.22 5.26
C GLY A 77 3.86 7.98 4.80
N PRO A 78 4.55 8.77 5.67
CA PRO A 78 5.73 9.51 5.24
C PRO A 78 6.78 8.55 4.70
N PRO A 79 7.25 8.74 3.44
CA PRO A 79 8.24 7.85 2.84
C PRO A 79 9.56 7.94 3.60
N CYS A 80 10.13 6.78 3.89
CA CYS A 80 11.43 6.68 4.52
C CYS A 80 12.35 5.85 3.63
N PRO A 81 13.11 6.47 2.72
CA PRO A 81 13.93 5.78 1.72
C PRO A 81 14.94 4.81 2.33
N THR A 82 15.40 5.10 3.55
CA THR A 82 16.38 4.29 4.26
C THR A 82 15.82 2.99 4.85
N PHE A 83 14.50 2.79 4.89
CA PHE A 83 13.87 1.62 5.55
C PHE A 83 13.29 0.58 4.58
N SER A 84 13.16 0.88 3.29
CA SER A 84 12.69 -0.12 2.33
C SER A 84 13.82 -1.08 1.96
N THR A 85 13.53 -2.39 1.94
CA THR A 85 14.48 -3.44 1.51
C THR A 85 14.99 -3.22 0.08
N ILE A 86 14.21 -2.56 -0.77
CA ILE A 86 14.59 -2.22 -2.16
C ILE A 86 15.53 -1.01 -2.18
N GLY A 87 15.37 -0.05 -1.29
CA GLY A 87 16.30 1.07 -1.10
C GLY A 87 17.70 0.61 -0.65
N HIS A 88 17.78 -0.51 0.06
CA HIS A 88 19.05 -1.08 0.54
C HIS A 88 20.01 -1.52 -0.57
N ALA A 89 19.52 -2.11 -1.65
CA ALA A 89 20.39 -2.52 -2.76
C ALA A 89 21.11 -1.32 -3.40
N LYS A 90 20.43 -0.17 -3.43
CA LYS A 90 20.97 1.09 -3.93
C LYS A 90 21.86 1.82 -2.92
N ILE A 91 21.59 1.65 -1.62
CA ILE A 91 22.35 2.30 -0.53
C ILE A 91 23.64 1.55 -0.21
N ARG A 92 23.64 0.21 -0.27
CA ARG A 92 24.89 -0.59 -0.11
C ARG A 92 25.98 -0.21 -1.11
N SER A 93 25.62 0.27 -2.30
CA SER A 93 26.60 0.79 -3.25
C SER A 93 27.16 2.18 -2.88
N ILE A 94 26.56 2.86 -1.88
CA ILE A 94 26.93 4.23 -1.47
C ILE A 94 27.54 4.25 -0.05
N GLU A 95 27.27 3.26 0.80
CA GLU A 95 27.60 3.23 2.23
C GLU A 95 29.01 2.68 2.56
N THR A 96 29.93 2.62 1.62
CA THR A 96 31.32 2.23 1.94
C THR A 96 32.11 3.25 2.80
N LYS A 97 31.52 4.38 3.14
CA LYS A 97 32.15 5.37 4.07
C LYS A 97 31.06 6.28 4.67
N LYS A 98 30.60 6.04 5.89
CA LYS A 98 30.32 7.11 6.88
C LYS A 98 29.64 6.63 8.17
N ASP A 99 30.17 7.18 9.23
CA ASP A 99 29.89 7.31 10.63
C ASP A 99 28.48 7.01 11.17
N SER A 100 28.41 6.27 12.29
CA SER A 100 27.23 5.70 12.96
C SER A 100 26.38 6.69 13.78
N ARG A 101 26.52 8.00 13.56
CA ARG A 101 25.80 9.06 14.30
C ARG A 101 24.67 9.69 13.52
N PHE A 102 23.81 8.88 12.88
CA PHE A 102 22.63 9.40 12.22
C PHE A 102 21.46 9.58 13.20
N THR A 103 21.09 10.81 13.48
CA THR A 103 19.81 11.11 14.10
C THR A 103 18.73 11.18 13.02
N LEU A 104 17.54 10.63 13.29
CA LEU A 104 16.38 10.65 12.37
C LEU A 104 16.10 12.05 11.81
N PHE A 105 16.30 13.07 12.64
CA PHE A 105 15.96 14.45 12.31
C PHE A 105 17.11 15.25 11.66
N SER A 106 18.32 14.72 11.60
CA SER A 106 19.47 15.37 10.96
C SER A 106 19.74 14.90 9.53
N ASP A 107 19.30 13.70 9.15
CA ASP A 107 19.46 13.16 7.80
C ASP A 107 18.49 13.87 6.84
N SER A 108 19.04 14.50 5.79
CA SER A 108 18.25 15.16 4.74
C SER A 108 17.25 14.22 4.04
N ARG A 109 17.54 12.91 4.02
CA ARG A 109 16.67 11.87 3.45
C ARG A 109 15.39 11.65 4.28
N ASN A 110 15.40 12.01 5.56
CA ASN A 110 14.28 11.89 6.48
C ASN A 110 13.49 13.18 6.63
N PHE A 111 13.76 14.16 5.76
CA PHE A 111 13.10 15.46 5.80
C PHE A 111 11.56 15.36 5.70
N LEU A 112 11.04 14.39 4.94
CA LEU A 112 9.60 14.19 4.77
C LEU A 112 8.91 13.69 6.05
N PHE A 113 9.62 12.92 6.87
CA PHE A 113 9.14 12.53 8.19
C PHE A 113 9.00 13.73 9.13
N LYS A 114 9.96 14.67 9.10
CA LYS A 114 9.84 15.94 9.84
C LYS A 114 8.63 16.73 9.42
N LYS A 115 8.36 16.79 8.11
CA LYS A 115 7.21 17.50 7.56
C LYS A 115 5.90 16.95 8.08
N TYR A 116 5.76 15.63 8.23
CA TYR A 116 4.58 15.02 8.82
C TYR A 116 4.30 15.59 10.22
N PHE A 117 5.33 15.67 11.09
CA PHE A 117 5.18 16.23 12.43
C PHE A 117 5.01 17.75 12.47
N GLU A 118 5.56 18.52 11.52
CA GLU A 118 5.27 19.96 11.39
C GLU A 118 3.77 20.21 11.15
N TYR A 119 3.12 19.37 10.34
CA TYR A 119 1.67 19.47 10.12
C TYR A 119 0.89 19.10 11.38
N ILE A 120 1.28 18.07 12.12
CA ILE A 120 0.65 17.72 13.41
C ILE A 120 0.81 18.89 14.41
N GLU A 121 1.98 19.47 14.52
CA GLU A 121 2.26 20.61 15.41
C GLU A 121 1.39 21.83 15.07
N TYR A 122 1.24 22.13 13.79
CA TYR A 122 0.48 23.28 13.32
C TYR A 122 -1.05 23.10 13.46
N PHE A 123 -1.57 21.96 13.00
CA PHE A 123 -3.01 21.70 13.01
C PHE A 123 -3.53 21.24 14.37
N LYS A 124 -2.69 20.69 15.20
CA LYS A 124 -3.02 20.15 16.52
C LYS A 124 -4.29 19.26 16.49
N PRO A 125 -4.36 18.24 15.60
CA PRO A 125 -5.52 17.38 15.49
C PRO A 125 -5.74 16.60 16.80
N ASN A 126 -6.95 16.09 17.03
CA ASN A 126 -7.21 15.22 18.18
C ASN A 126 -6.47 13.88 18.07
N PHE A 127 -6.28 13.40 16.82
CA PHE A 127 -5.60 12.16 16.52
C PHE A 127 -4.65 12.33 15.34
N PHE A 128 -3.65 11.46 15.30
CA PHE A 128 -2.91 11.19 14.06
C PHE A 128 -2.73 9.68 13.86
N VAL A 129 -2.62 9.26 12.61
CA VAL A 129 -2.30 7.88 12.22
C VAL A 129 -1.14 7.91 11.24
N MET A 130 -0.02 7.30 11.64
CA MET A 130 1.18 7.18 10.82
C MET A 130 1.38 5.72 10.42
N GLU A 131 1.44 5.47 9.11
CA GLU A 131 1.82 4.16 8.55
C GLU A 131 3.28 4.15 8.14
N ASN A 132 3.95 3.03 8.38
CA ASN A 132 5.29 2.78 7.84
C ASN A 132 5.57 1.28 7.74
N VAL A 133 6.73 0.93 7.18
CA VAL A 133 7.21 -0.46 7.14
C VAL A 133 7.66 -0.94 8.53
N PRO A 134 7.56 -2.25 8.86
CA PRO A 134 7.97 -2.78 10.17
C PRO A 134 9.41 -2.44 10.56
N ASN A 135 10.33 -2.41 9.58
CA ASN A 135 11.74 -2.06 9.81
C ASN A 135 11.96 -0.66 10.37
N PHE A 136 10.93 0.21 10.35
CA PHE A 136 10.98 1.51 11.02
C PHE A 136 11.24 1.37 12.53
N MET A 137 10.75 0.30 13.15
CA MET A 137 10.87 0.09 14.59
C MET A 137 12.24 -0.46 15.01
N THR A 138 12.85 -1.29 14.16
CA THR A 138 14.04 -2.09 14.55
C THR A 138 15.36 -1.56 14.00
N LYS A 139 15.31 -0.68 13.00
CA LYS A 139 16.51 -0.18 12.34
C LYS A 139 17.25 0.82 13.22
N TYR A 140 18.58 0.84 13.07
CA TYR A 140 19.49 1.66 13.88
C TYR A 140 19.31 1.46 15.40
N ASN A 141 19.21 0.20 15.83
CA ASN A 141 19.02 -0.15 17.24
C ASN A 141 17.84 0.59 17.88
N GLU A 142 16.71 0.67 17.15
CA GLU A 142 15.49 1.32 17.60
C GLU A 142 15.58 2.85 17.81
N LEU A 143 16.72 3.46 17.59
CA LEU A 143 16.95 4.88 17.85
C LEU A 143 15.91 5.78 17.18
N ILE A 144 15.55 5.46 15.93
CA ILE A 144 14.58 6.22 15.15
C ILE A 144 13.18 6.15 15.78
N PHE A 145 12.81 4.97 16.25
CA PHE A 145 11.53 4.78 16.90
C PHE A 145 11.46 5.53 18.24
N GLN A 146 12.53 5.49 19.03
CA GLN A 146 12.64 6.24 20.29
C GLN A 146 12.56 7.75 20.07
N GLN A 147 13.30 8.30 19.11
CA GLN A 147 13.22 9.72 18.74
C GLN A 147 11.81 10.11 18.26
N THR A 148 11.12 9.19 17.58
CA THR A 148 9.72 9.40 17.18
C THR A 148 8.81 9.50 18.38
N LYS A 149 8.95 8.62 19.36
CA LYS A 149 8.17 8.64 20.62
C LYS A 149 8.40 9.96 21.36
N GLU A 150 9.67 10.34 21.56
CA GLU A 150 10.01 11.62 22.21
C GLU A 150 9.38 12.82 21.48
N ARG A 151 9.38 12.82 20.15
CA ARG A 151 8.73 13.89 19.36
C ARG A 151 7.22 13.91 19.56
N VAL A 152 6.57 12.74 19.56
CA VAL A 152 5.14 12.59 19.82
C VAL A 152 4.79 13.16 21.21
N GLU A 153 5.55 12.82 22.25
CA GLU A 153 5.36 13.29 23.61
C GLU A 153 5.59 14.80 23.74
N LYS A 154 6.67 15.34 23.14
CA LYS A 154 6.95 16.78 23.10
C LYS A 154 5.83 17.58 22.44
N LEU A 155 5.10 16.99 21.50
CA LEU A 155 3.94 17.61 20.86
C LEU A 155 2.63 17.46 21.68
N GLY A 156 2.71 16.84 22.87
CA GLY A 156 1.56 16.63 23.75
C GLY A 156 0.64 15.49 23.34
N TYR A 157 1.14 14.51 22.57
CA TYR A 157 0.39 13.32 22.19
C TYR A 157 0.85 12.09 22.98
N LYS A 158 -0.07 11.14 23.11
CA LYS A 158 0.17 9.80 23.65
C LYS A 158 -0.07 8.77 22.55
N ILE A 159 0.80 7.76 22.43
CA ILE A 159 0.58 6.63 21.52
C ILE A 159 -0.41 5.66 22.17
N LEU A 160 -1.53 5.39 21.50
CA LEU A 160 -2.59 4.53 22.02
C LEU A 160 -2.24 3.05 21.94
N ASN A 161 -1.60 2.64 20.85
CA ASN A 161 -1.35 1.24 20.51
C ASN A 161 0.14 0.85 20.63
N GLU A 162 0.86 1.44 21.56
CA GLU A 162 2.31 1.26 21.70
C GLU A 162 2.75 -0.20 21.81
N LYS A 163 1.95 -1.05 22.47
CA LYS A 163 2.23 -2.49 22.61
C LYS A 163 1.94 -3.31 21.35
N ASN A 164 1.17 -2.77 20.39
CA ASN A 164 0.69 -3.47 19.21
C ASN A 164 0.74 -2.56 17.98
N LEU A 165 1.95 -2.30 17.50
CA LEU A 165 2.17 -1.39 16.36
C LEU A 165 2.18 -2.10 15.02
N ILE A 166 2.45 -3.41 14.97
CA ILE A 166 2.56 -4.18 13.72
C ILE A 166 1.25 -4.90 13.44
N PHE A 167 0.66 -4.57 12.29
CA PHE A 167 -0.55 -5.19 11.78
C PHE A 167 -0.25 -5.89 10.46
N ASN A 168 -0.86 -7.07 10.27
CA ASN A 168 -0.82 -7.77 9.00
C ASN A 168 -2.20 -7.64 8.33
N ALA A 169 -2.26 -7.07 7.14
CA ALA A 169 -3.51 -6.81 6.44
C ALA A 169 -4.37 -8.08 6.21
N ALA A 170 -3.73 -9.25 6.05
CA ALA A 170 -4.45 -10.52 5.90
C ALA A 170 -5.33 -10.85 7.11
N ASP A 171 -4.92 -10.46 8.33
CA ASP A 171 -5.65 -10.70 9.56
C ASP A 171 -6.99 -9.93 9.62
N PHE A 172 -7.16 -8.96 8.73
CA PHE A 172 -8.33 -8.09 8.57
C PHE A 172 -9.07 -8.30 7.24
N GLY A 173 -8.84 -9.42 6.56
CA GLY A 173 -9.56 -9.81 5.35
C GLY A 173 -9.04 -9.22 4.05
N VAL A 174 -7.85 -8.62 4.04
CA VAL A 174 -7.16 -8.22 2.81
C VAL A 174 -6.47 -9.45 2.20
N PRO A 175 -6.62 -9.74 0.90
CA PRO A 175 -6.01 -10.92 0.26
C PRO A 175 -4.50 -10.77 0.03
N GLN A 176 -3.81 -10.20 1.02
CA GLN A 176 -2.39 -9.90 0.93
C GLN A 176 -1.71 -9.99 2.30
N THR A 177 -0.64 -10.75 2.39
CA THR A 177 0.26 -10.71 3.56
C THR A 177 1.09 -9.43 3.50
N ARG A 178 0.58 -8.39 4.18
CA ARG A 178 1.20 -7.07 4.23
C ARG A 178 1.33 -6.60 5.68
N LYS A 179 2.52 -6.71 6.23
CA LYS A 179 2.81 -6.21 7.57
C LYS A 179 3.19 -4.73 7.52
N ARG A 180 2.57 -3.91 8.36
CA ARG A 180 2.85 -2.48 8.49
C ARG A 180 2.86 -2.05 9.94
N MET A 181 3.73 -1.11 10.24
CA MET A 181 3.65 -0.35 11.47
C MET A 181 2.55 0.70 11.32
N ILE A 182 1.60 0.71 12.23
CA ILE A 182 0.54 1.72 12.33
C ILE A 182 0.62 2.32 13.72
N MET A 183 0.98 3.59 13.82
CA MET A 183 1.04 4.33 15.06
C MET A 183 -0.15 5.25 15.17
N ILE A 184 -0.91 5.14 16.25
CA ILE A 184 -2.08 5.98 16.54
C ILE A 184 -1.75 6.87 17.71
N GLY A 185 -1.65 8.16 17.48
CA GLY A 185 -1.40 9.15 18.52
C GLY A 185 -2.64 10.00 18.83
N THR A 186 -2.81 10.36 20.09
CA THR A 186 -3.89 11.23 20.53
C THR A 186 -3.44 12.21 21.59
N ARG A 187 -4.06 13.41 21.61
CA ARG A 187 -3.95 14.42 22.67
C ARG A 187 -5.11 14.38 23.65
N LEU A 188 -6.08 13.48 23.44
CA LEU A 188 -7.25 13.32 24.29
C LEU A 188 -6.96 12.31 25.41
N LYS A 189 -7.60 12.50 26.55
CA LYS A 189 -7.61 11.53 27.64
C LYS A 189 -8.59 10.38 27.31
N ILE A 190 -8.07 9.33 26.67
CA ILE A 190 -8.84 8.13 26.35
C ILE A 190 -8.53 7.06 27.40
N LYS A 191 -9.55 6.61 28.12
CA LYS A 191 -9.41 5.58 29.17
C LYS A 191 -9.44 4.16 28.57
N ASN A 192 -10.31 3.90 27.60
CA ASN A 192 -10.54 2.57 27.02
C ASN A 192 -10.29 2.63 25.50
N TYR A 193 -9.08 2.27 25.07
CA TYR A 193 -8.76 2.02 23.67
C TYR A 193 -8.72 0.51 23.43
N GLN A 194 -9.49 0.05 22.45
CA GLN A 194 -9.49 -1.35 22.05
C GLN A 194 -8.76 -1.48 20.71
N ILE A 195 -7.83 -2.41 20.65
CA ILE A 195 -7.19 -2.80 19.38
C ILE A 195 -8.20 -3.60 18.57
N PRO A 196 -8.31 -3.37 17.23
CA PRO A 196 -9.19 -4.17 16.39
C PRO A 196 -8.89 -5.66 16.51
N GLU A 197 -9.92 -6.47 16.70
CA GLU A 197 -9.77 -7.92 16.76
C GLU A 197 -9.37 -8.53 15.42
N ILE A 198 -8.52 -9.53 15.47
CA ILE A 198 -8.16 -10.35 14.33
C ILE A 198 -9.33 -11.29 14.02
N ASN A 199 -9.89 -11.20 12.82
CA ASN A 199 -11.05 -11.96 12.37
C ASN A 199 -10.75 -12.98 11.28
N PHE A 200 -9.55 -12.96 10.73
CA PHE A 200 -9.12 -13.88 9.67
C PHE A 200 -7.84 -14.60 10.06
N PHE A 201 -7.72 -15.88 9.68
CA PHE A 201 -6.61 -16.75 10.05
C PHE A 201 -6.19 -17.64 8.87
N PRO A 202 -4.95 -18.16 8.86
CA PRO A 202 -4.56 -19.24 7.95
C PRO A 202 -5.48 -20.45 8.11
N ARG A 203 -5.76 -21.19 7.03
CA ARG A 203 -6.66 -22.35 7.05
C ARG A 203 -6.27 -23.42 8.08
N ASP A 204 -4.97 -23.60 8.28
CA ASP A 204 -4.43 -24.67 9.15
C ASP A 204 -4.21 -24.18 10.59
N ASN A 205 -4.82 -23.06 10.99
CA ASN A 205 -4.64 -22.53 12.34
C ASN A 205 -5.64 -23.14 13.31
N LEU A 206 -5.14 -23.85 14.32
CA LEU A 206 -5.92 -24.48 15.39
C LEU A 206 -6.76 -23.49 16.21
N PHE A 207 -6.37 -22.22 16.26
CA PHE A 207 -7.06 -21.14 17.00
C PHE A 207 -8.16 -20.44 16.19
N SER A 208 -8.48 -20.94 14.99
CA SER A 208 -9.46 -20.31 14.08
C SER A 208 -10.92 -20.68 14.33
N LYS A 209 -11.26 -21.40 15.41
CA LYS A 209 -12.64 -21.80 15.71
C LYS A 209 -13.59 -20.60 15.69
N GLY A 210 -14.59 -20.62 14.80
CA GLY A 210 -15.60 -19.57 14.64
C GLY A 210 -15.13 -18.32 13.87
N LYS A 211 -13.89 -18.28 13.35
CA LYS A 211 -13.33 -17.17 12.58
C LYS A 211 -13.16 -17.53 11.11
N SER A 212 -12.99 -16.52 10.25
CA SER A 212 -12.86 -16.70 8.81
C SER A 212 -11.44 -17.11 8.38
N ASN A 213 -11.32 -17.88 7.32
CA ASN A 213 -10.03 -18.11 6.69
C ASN A 213 -9.55 -16.86 5.96
N TYR A 214 -8.24 -16.73 5.79
CA TYR A 214 -7.67 -15.67 4.96
C TYR A 214 -8.30 -15.64 3.57
N VAL A 215 -8.60 -14.45 3.10
CA VAL A 215 -9.02 -14.22 1.71
C VAL A 215 -7.84 -14.56 0.78
N THR A 216 -8.09 -15.39 -0.20
CA THR A 216 -7.05 -15.92 -1.09
C THR A 216 -6.93 -15.09 -2.38
N VAL A 217 -5.87 -15.32 -3.15
CA VAL A 217 -5.72 -14.73 -4.49
C VAL A 217 -6.91 -15.11 -5.38
N LYS A 218 -7.35 -16.39 -5.36
CA LYS A 218 -8.53 -16.84 -6.12
C LYS A 218 -9.80 -16.09 -5.71
N ASP A 219 -10.00 -15.88 -4.40
CA ASP A 219 -11.15 -15.11 -3.91
C ASP A 219 -11.08 -13.64 -4.33
N ALA A 220 -9.89 -13.11 -4.55
CA ALA A 220 -9.71 -11.71 -4.92
C ALA A 220 -9.89 -11.45 -6.42
N ILE A 221 -9.33 -12.31 -7.29
CA ILE A 221 -9.20 -12.01 -8.73
C ILE A 221 -9.86 -13.05 -9.64
N GLY A 222 -10.33 -14.19 -9.10
CA GLY A 222 -10.81 -15.32 -9.88
C GLY A 222 -12.09 -15.06 -10.69
N ASP A 223 -12.82 -13.98 -10.41
CA ASP A 223 -14.04 -13.57 -11.09
C ASP A 223 -13.83 -12.41 -12.09
N LEU A 224 -12.60 -11.90 -12.19
CA LEU A 224 -12.29 -10.84 -13.15
C LEU A 224 -12.35 -11.37 -14.59
N PRO A 225 -12.77 -10.54 -15.55
CA PRO A 225 -12.77 -10.92 -16.95
C PRO A 225 -11.36 -11.32 -17.40
N LYS A 226 -11.29 -12.36 -18.25
CA LYS A 226 -10.01 -12.75 -18.87
C LYS A 226 -9.43 -11.59 -19.68
N ILE A 227 -8.14 -11.38 -19.53
CA ILE A 227 -7.41 -10.38 -20.32
C ILE A 227 -7.12 -10.99 -21.68
N THR A 228 -7.69 -10.37 -22.70
CA THR A 228 -7.38 -10.66 -24.11
C THR A 228 -6.09 -9.95 -24.52
N ASP A 229 -5.51 -10.32 -25.66
CA ASP A 229 -4.29 -9.66 -26.17
C ASP A 229 -4.49 -8.18 -26.54
N ASN A 230 -5.72 -7.67 -26.45
CA ASN A 230 -6.04 -6.27 -26.67
C ASN A 230 -5.80 -5.45 -25.37
N TRP A 231 -4.55 -5.15 -25.10
CA TRP A 231 -4.11 -4.33 -23.96
C TRP A 231 -4.64 -2.88 -23.95
N ARG A 232 -5.35 -2.46 -25.01
CA ARG A 232 -5.94 -1.10 -25.13
C ARG A 232 -7.35 -1.02 -24.56
N ILE A 233 -8.03 -2.14 -24.33
CA ILE A 233 -9.38 -2.15 -23.77
C ILE A 233 -9.27 -2.06 -22.25
N ASP A 234 -9.53 -0.87 -21.71
CA ASP A 234 -9.48 -0.62 -20.26
C ASP A 234 -10.73 -1.10 -19.52
N GLU A 235 -11.91 -1.04 -20.16
CA GLU A 235 -13.17 -1.42 -19.54
C GLU A 235 -13.69 -2.74 -20.10
N CYS A 236 -13.95 -3.70 -19.20
CA CYS A 236 -14.45 -5.03 -19.54
C CYS A 236 -15.75 -5.35 -18.79
N ARG A 237 -16.69 -6.02 -19.46
CA ARG A 237 -17.87 -6.57 -18.77
C ARG A 237 -17.50 -7.82 -17.99
N TYR A 238 -18.09 -7.99 -16.81
CA TYR A 238 -17.96 -9.24 -16.07
C TYR A 238 -18.63 -10.38 -16.82
N SER A 239 -17.99 -11.55 -16.77
CA SER A 239 -18.67 -12.80 -17.11
C SER A 239 -19.77 -13.08 -16.08
N LYS A 240 -20.84 -13.78 -16.50
CA LYS A 240 -21.85 -14.28 -15.56
C LYS A 240 -21.18 -15.31 -14.64
N PHE A 241 -21.15 -15.04 -13.36
CA PHE A 241 -20.71 -15.97 -12.31
C PHE A 241 -21.91 -16.26 -11.43
N ASN A 242 -22.24 -17.52 -11.23
CA ASN A 242 -23.36 -17.91 -10.39
C ASN A 242 -23.05 -17.78 -8.89
N ASP A 243 -21.76 -17.99 -8.51
CA ASP A 243 -21.33 -18.03 -7.11
C ASP A 243 -20.13 -17.11 -6.85
N LEU A 244 -20.41 -15.85 -6.56
CA LEU A 244 -19.38 -14.91 -6.12
C LEU A 244 -19.03 -15.15 -4.64
N THR A 245 -17.76 -15.12 -4.31
CA THR A 245 -17.34 -15.07 -2.90
C THR A 245 -17.80 -13.77 -2.24
N LYS A 246 -17.90 -13.77 -0.91
CA LYS A 246 -18.21 -12.53 -0.14
C LYS A 246 -17.29 -11.39 -0.51
N TYR A 247 -16.00 -11.68 -0.72
CA TYR A 247 -15.01 -10.68 -1.12
C TYR A 247 -15.28 -10.12 -2.52
N GLN A 248 -15.54 -10.98 -3.52
CA GLN A 248 -15.87 -10.56 -4.88
C GLN A 248 -17.14 -9.71 -4.93
N SER A 249 -18.18 -10.13 -4.23
CA SER A 249 -19.43 -9.36 -4.08
C SER A 249 -19.17 -7.97 -3.48
N LEU A 250 -18.29 -7.87 -2.47
CA LEU A 250 -17.92 -6.60 -1.86
C LEU A 250 -17.16 -5.70 -2.85
N MET A 251 -16.25 -6.27 -3.65
CA MET A 251 -15.46 -5.51 -4.63
C MET A 251 -16.33 -4.96 -5.77
N ARG A 252 -17.32 -5.74 -6.21
CA ARG A 252 -18.25 -5.34 -7.26
C ARG A 252 -19.39 -4.41 -6.83
N LYS A 253 -19.56 -4.19 -5.53
CA LYS A 253 -20.63 -3.36 -4.97
C LYS A 253 -20.58 -1.94 -5.49
N LYS A 254 -21.37 -1.40 -6.27
CA LYS A 254 -21.38 -0.08 -6.93
C LYS A 254 -20.72 -0.08 -8.32
N THR A 255 -20.68 -1.22 -9.01
CA THR A 255 -20.31 -1.27 -10.43
C THR A 255 -21.54 -1.49 -11.29
N ASN A 256 -21.51 -1.02 -12.53
CA ASN A 256 -22.59 -1.17 -13.51
C ASN A 256 -22.39 -2.42 -14.40
N GLY A 257 -21.89 -3.53 -13.82
CA GLY A 257 -21.64 -4.77 -14.56
C GLY A 257 -20.35 -4.77 -15.38
N SER A 258 -19.52 -3.74 -15.23
CA SER A 258 -18.20 -3.64 -15.87
C SER A 258 -17.11 -3.26 -14.85
N VAL A 259 -15.86 -3.49 -15.24
CA VAL A 259 -14.68 -3.16 -14.46
C VAL A 259 -13.66 -2.42 -15.32
N LYS A 260 -13.09 -1.35 -14.76
CA LYS A 260 -11.99 -0.60 -15.38
C LYS A 260 -10.63 -1.03 -14.84
N ASN A 261 -9.58 -0.65 -15.58
CA ASN A 261 -8.19 -0.94 -15.24
C ASN A 261 -7.85 -2.45 -15.23
N ASN A 262 -8.64 -3.29 -15.92
CA ASN A 262 -8.30 -4.71 -16.07
C ASN A 262 -7.36 -4.94 -17.25
N ILE A 263 -6.31 -4.14 -17.33
CA ILE A 263 -5.25 -4.18 -18.35
C ILE A 263 -3.93 -4.61 -17.73
N CYS A 264 -3.16 -5.41 -18.44
CA CYS A 264 -1.80 -5.78 -18.04
C CYS A 264 -0.78 -5.35 -19.08
N ARG A 265 0.48 -5.32 -18.69
CA ARG A 265 1.59 -5.09 -19.61
C ARG A 265 1.70 -6.23 -20.60
N MET A 266 2.06 -5.90 -21.84
CA MET A 266 2.42 -6.92 -22.80
C MET A 266 3.59 -7.77 -22.26
N THR A 267 3.38 -9.07 -22.24
CA THR A 267 4.42 -10.03 -21.87
C THR A 267 5.08 -10.53 -23.16
N ASN A 268 6.38 -10.28 -23.30
CA ASN A 268 7.12 -10.74 -24.47
C ASN A 268 7.26 -12.28 -24.49
N ASP A 269 7.56 -12.87 -25.63
CA ASP A 269 7.59 -14.32 -25.80
C ASP A 269 8.69 -15.01 -24.99
N ARG A 270 9.82 -14.32 -24.72
CA ARG A 270 10.86 -14.84 -23.83
C ARG A 270 10.33 -15.01 -22.41
N ALA A 271 9.62 -14.00 -21.89
CA ALA A 271 9.02 -14.04 -20.58
C ALA A 271 7.88 -15.09 -20.50
N LYS A 272 7.01 -15.17 -21.52
CA LYS A 272 5.95 -16.21 -21.59
C LYS A 272 6.55 -17.62 -21.52
N ARG A 273 7.67 -17.87 -22.22
CA ARG A 273 8.39 -19.16 -22.16
C ARG A 273 8.89 -19.48 -20.74
N VAL A 274 9.49 -18.49 -20.06
CA VAL A 274 9.96 -18.66 -18.67
C VAL A 274 8.77 -18.91 -17.73
N PHE A 275 7.70 -18.11 -17.85
CA PHE A 275 6.52 -18.24 -16.99
C PHE A 275 5.84 -19.61 -17.12
N LYS A 276 5.84 -20.22 -18.31
CA LYS A 276 5.31 -21.56 -18.53
C LYS A 276 5.97 -22.65 -17.65
N HIS A 277 7.22 -22.45 -17.25
CA HIS A 277 7.95 -23.38 -16.39
C HIS A 277 7.77 -23.10 -14.89
N MET A 278 7.07 -22.02 -14.52
CA MET A 278 6.88 -21.67 -13.12
C MET A 278 5.64 -22.36 -12.55
N LYS A 279 5.82 -23.03 -11.40
CA LYS A 279 4.71 -23.53 -10.58
C LYS A 279 4.18 -22.42 -9.67
N GLN A 280 2.95 -22.52 -9.20
CA GLN A 280 2.41 -21.60 -8.19
C GLN A 280 3.32 -21.61 -6.95
N GLY A 281 3.66 -20.41 -6.45
CA GLY A 281 4.55 -20.22 -5.32
C GLY A 281 6.03 -20.13 -5.67
N SER A 282 6.43 -20.52 -6.90
CA SER A 282 7.83 -20.42 -7.31
C SER A 282 8.26 -18.98 -7.60
N LYS A 283 9.57 -18.76 -7.47
CA LYS A 283 10.29 -17.54 -7.80
C LYS A 283 11.31 -17.81 -8.90
N TYR A 284 11.95 -16.75 -9.40
CA TYR A 284 12.98 -16.86 -10.43
C TYR A 284 14.11 -17.85 -10.06
N MET A 285 14.60 -17.79 -8.83
CA MET A 285 15.72 -18.64 -8.38
C MET A 285 15.36 -20.12 -8.28
N ASP A 286 14.07 -20.48 -8.21
CA ASP A 286 13.61 -21.86 -8.17
C ASP A 286 13.64 -22.53 -9.56
N LEU A 287 13.87 -21.75 -10.62
CA LEU A 287 13.93 -22.23 -11.99
C LEU A 287 15.32 -22.83 -12.30
N PRO A 288 15.41 -23.90 -13.11
CA PRO A 288 16.67 -24.40 -13.63
C PRO A 288 17.47 -23.32 -14.36
N LYS A 289 18.80 -23.33 -14.26
CA LYS A 289 19.67 -22.33 -14.89
C LYS A 289 19.41 -22.17 -16.39
N LYS A 290 19.15 -23.27 -17.12
CA LYS A 290 18.77 -23.25 -18.54
C LYS A 290 17.55 -22.37 -18.82
N ILE A 291 16.56 -22.39 -17.93
CA ILE A 291 15.35 -21.56 -18.07
C ILE A 291 15.62 -20.12 -17.66
N ARG A 292 16.39 -19.89 -16.60
CA ARG A 292 16.78 -18.52 -16.16
C ARG A 292 17.56 -17.79 -17.27
N ASN A 293 18.40 -18.47 -18.03
CA ASN A 293 19.18 -17.88 -19.12
C ASN A 293 18.31 -17.37 -20.28
N ILE A 294 17.04 -17.77 -20.40
CA ILE A 294 16.10 -17.23 -21.40
C ILE A 294 15.75 -15.76 -21.09
N LEU A 295 15.67 -15.41 -19.80
CA LEU A 295 15.36 -14.08 -19.31
C LEU A 295 16.33 -13.74 -18.16
N PRO A 296 17.60 -13.42 -18.46
CA PRO A 296 18.64 -13.28 -17.45
C PRO A 296 18.43 -12.03 -16.61
N PHE A 297 18.40 -12.21 -15.30
CA PHE A 297 18.53 -11.15 -14.31
C PHE A 297 19.83 -11.26 -13.55
N ARG A 298 20.29 -10.19 -12.96
CA ARG A 298 21.42 -10.19 -12.02
C ARG A 298 21.05 -10.99 -10.78
N GLU A 299 21.54 -12.21 -10.69
CA GLU A 299 21.22 -13.14 -9.60
C GLU A 299 21.80 -12.71 -8.25
N ASP A 300 22.89 -11.93 -8.26
CA ASP A 300 23.50 -11.34 -7.06
C ASP A 300 22.64 -10.27 -6.36
N ILE A 301 21.71 -9.66 -7.08
CA ILE A 301 20.87 -8.56 -6.55
C ILE A 301 19.40 -8.95 -6.47
N PHE A 302 18.91 -9.75 -7.42
CA PHE A 302 17.48 -9.92 -7.66
C PHE A 302 16.97 -11.33 -7.34
N HIS A 303 17.16 -11.76 -6.10
CA HIS A 303 16.73 -13.10 -5.64
C HIS A 303 15.20 -13.27 -5.57
N ASP A 304 14.42 -12.17 -5.52
CA ASP A 304 13.00 -12.18 -5.16
C ASP A 304 12.09 -11.73 -6.31
N ARG A 305 12.51 -11.93 -7.56
CA ARG A 305 11.74 -11.63 -8.78
C ARG A 305 10.89 -12.81 -9.25
N LEU A 306 9.97 -12.53 -10.19
CA LEU A 306 9.10 -13.51 -10.83
C LEU A 306 8.35 -14.38 -9.81
N LYS A 307 7.59 -13.75 -8.92
CA LYS A 307 6.77 -14.48 -7.94
C LYS A 307 5.47 -14.92 -8.60
N ARG A 308 5.33 -16.20 -8.94
CA ARG A 308 4.02 -16.72 -9.38
C ARG A 308 3.10 -16.88 -8.17
N LEU A 309 1.99 -16.16 -8.15
CA LEU A 309 1.03 -16.19 -7.06
C LEU A 309 0.43 -17.59 -6.85
N VAL A 310 -0.11 -17.81 -5.66
CA VAL A 310 -0.75 -19.08 -5.26
C VAL A 310 -2.23 -18.85 -5.08
N ASN A 311 -3.07 -19.60 -5.81
CA ASN A 311 -4.53 -19.43 -5.80
C ASN A 311 -5.16 -19.50 -4.42
N ASN A 312 -4.73 -20.46 -3.60
CA ASN A 312 -5.33 -20.76 -2.30
C ASN A 312 -4.63 -20.10 -1.09
N LYS A 313 -3.82 -19.07 -1.35
CA LYS A 313 -3.14 -18.29 -0.29
C LYS A 313 -3.35 -16.78 -0.55
N PRO A 314 -3.20 -15.92 0.48
CA PRO A 314 -3.04 -14.49 0.25
C PRO A 314 -1.80 -14.22 -0.61
N SER A 315 -1.82 -13.12 -1.37
CA SER A 315 -0.64 -12.69 -2.13
C SER A 315 0.50 -12.24 -1.21
N TRP A 316 1.71 -12.23 -1.74
CA TRP A 316 2.79 -11.43 -1.14
C TRP A 316 2.43 -9.95 -1.16
N THR A 317 3.13 -9.16 -0.34
CA THR A 317 2.98 -7.69 -0.35
C THR A 317 3.18 -7.13 -1.74
N VAL A 318 2.14 -6.54 -2.33
CA VAL A 318 2.25 -5.75 -3.56
C VAL A 318 3.00 -4.46 -3.24
N ILE A 319 4.10 -4.23 -3.94
CA ILE A 319 5.00 -3.10 -3.74
C ILE A 319 4.80 -2.05 -4.83
N ALA A 320 5.01 -0.77 -4.51
CA ALA A 320 4.89 0.34 -5.46
C ALA A 320 5.81 0.18 -6.68
N HIS A 321 6.92 -0.56 -6.54
CA HIS A 321 7.86 -0.83 -7.62
C HIS A 321 7.31 -1.72 -8.75
N ILE A 322 6.12 -2.30 -8.60
CA ILE A 322 5.45 -3.07 -9.65
C ILE A 322 5.29 -2.24 -10.94
N GLY A 323 5.17 -0.92 -10.83
CA GLY A 323 5.19 0.03 -11.95
C GLY A 323 6.45 -0.05 -12.78
N MET A 324 7.62 -0.17 -12.16
CA MET A 324 8.94 -0.20 -12.83
C MET A 324 9.40 -1.63 -13.13
N ASP A 325 9.19 -2.57 -12.22
CA ASP A 325 9.50 -3.99 -12.41
C ASP A 325 8.26 -4.77 -12.84
N GLY A 326 8.00 -4.75 -14.14
CA GLY A 326 6.81 -5.38 -14.73
C GLY A 326 6.68 -6.88 -14.50
N TYR A 327 7.77 -7.58 -14.13
CA TYR A 327 7.76 -9.02 -13.96
C TYR A 327 7.84 -9.46 -12.49
N MET A 328 7.58 -8.57 -11.53
CA MET A 328 7.66 -8.92 -10.11
C MET A 328 6.64 -10.00 -9.72
N TYR A 329 5.39 -9.88 -10.17
CA TYR A 329 4.31 -10.81 -9.84
C TYR A 329 3.71 -11.42 -11.09
N ILE A 330 3.63 -12.76 -11.12
CA ILE A 330 3.07 -13.54 -12.21
C ILE A 330 1.70 -14.04 -11.78
N HIS A 331 0.72 -13.95 -12.70
CA HIS A 331 -0.63 -14.46 -12.47
C HIS A 331 -0.60 -15.96 -12.09
N PRO A 332 -1.44 -16.41 -11.15
CA PRO A 332 -1.36 -17.77 -10.63
C PRO A 332 -1.53 -18.87 -11.69
N THR A 333 -2.37 -18.64 -12.71
CA THR A 333 -2.73 -19.64 -13.73
C THR A 333 -2.40 -19.23 -15.16
N GLU A 334 -2.11 -17.95 -15.42
CA GLU A 334 -1.80 -17.43 -16.76
C GLU A 334 -0.32 -17.04 -16.87
N ASN A 335 0.23 -17.09 -18.09
CA ASN A 335 1.65 -16.77 -18.32
C ASN A 335 1.84 -15.27 -18.62
N ARG A 336 1.33 -14.43 -17.72
CA ARG A 336 1.42 -12.97 -17.75
C ARG A 336 1.61 -12.40 -16.35
N THR A 337 1.89 -11.12 -16.31
CA THR A 337 1.89 -10.36 -15.06
C THR A 337 0.47 -10.06 -14.58
N LEU A 338 0.33 -9.46 -13.40
CA LEU A 338 -0.96 -8.98 -12.91
C LEU A 338 -1.43 -7.78 -13.72
N SER A 339 -2.75 -7.65 -13.88
CA SER A 339 -3.36 -6.40 -14.33
C SER A 339 -3.35 -5.35 -13.21
N VAL A 340 -3.61 -4.09 -13.57
CA VAL A 340 -3.79 -3.00 -12.59
C VAL A 340 -4.96 -3.35 -11.65
N ARG A 341 -6.08 -3.84 -12.18
CA ARG A 341 -7.25 -4.24 -11.36
C ARG A 341 -6.95 -5.43 -10.45
N GLU A 342 -6.25 -6.44 -10.92
CA GLU A 342 -5.83 -7.56 -10.09
C GLU A 342 -4.94 -7.09 -8.93
N ALA A 343 -3.95 -6.26 -9.20
CA ALA A 343 -3.11 -5.67 -8.17
C ALA A 343 -3.89 -4.79 -7.17
N ALA A 344 -4.88 -4.04 -7.66
CA ALA A 344 -5.77 -3.23 -6.85
C ALA A 344 -6.67 -4.09 -5.94
N ARG A 345 -7.28 -5.15 -6.48
CA ARG A 345 -8.09 -6.07 -5.70
C ARG A 345 -7.29 -6.79 -4.61
N LEU A 346 -6.04 -7.16 -4.88
CA LEU A 346 -5.15 -7.71 -3.87
C LEU A 346 -4.85 -6.72 -2.73
N GLN A 347 -5.11 -5.44 -2.91
CA GLN A 347 -5.01 -4.37 -1.91
C GLN A 347 -6.38 -3.88 -1.41
N SER A 348 -7.46 -4.58 -1.75
CA SER A 348 -8.85 -4.27 -1.36
C SER A 348 -9.41 -2.96 -1.89
N PHE A 349 -8.89 -2.45 -3.02
CA PHE A 349 -9.58 -1.40 -3.77
C PHE A 349 -10.80 -1.98 -4.49
N PRO A 350 -12.01 -1.40 -4.31
CA PRO A 350 -13.21 -1.88 -4.99
C PRO A 350 -13.16 -1.55 -6.49
N ASP A 351 -13.99 -2.22 -7.27
CA ASP A 351 -13.94 -2.09 -8.73
C ASP A 351 -14.46 -0.76 -9.27
N ASN A 352 -15.26 -0.06 -8.49
CA ASN A 352 -15.67 1.30 -8.80
C ASN A 352 -14.58 2.35 -8.51
N PHE A 353 -13.48 1.97 -7.87
CA PHE A 353 -12.30 2.83 -7.71
C PHE A 353 -11.48 2.79 -9.00
N VAL A 354 -11.32 3.93 -9.66
CA VAL A 354 -10.69 4.03 -10.98
C VAL A 354 -9.31 4.70 -10.87
N PHE A 355 -8.31 4.06 -11.43
CA PHE A 355 -6.96 4.61 -11.54
C PHE A 355 -6.80 5.34 -12.88
N THR A 356 -6.15 6.51 -12.85
CA THR A 356 -5.91 7.36 -14.03
C THR A 356 -4.42 7.50 -14.31
N GLY A 357 -4.09 7.87 -15.53
CA GLY A 357 -2.72 8.06 -15.98
C GLY A 357 -2.29 7.06 -17.04
N THR A 358 -1.01 7.05 -17.36
CA THR A 358 -0.40 6.04 -18.23
C THR A 358 -0.43 4.67 -17.55
N GLN A 359 -0.30 3.62 -18.34
CA GLN A 359 -0.25 2.26 -17.78
C GLN A 359 0.82 2.10 -16.68
N MET A 360 1.96 2.77 -16.80
CA MET A 360 3.01 2.73 -15.78
C MET A 360 2.59 3.47 -14.50
N GLU A 361 1.95 4.62 -14.65
CA GLU A 361 1.47 5.43 -13.52
C GLU A 361 0.34 4.76 -12.74
N THR A 362 -0.53 3.99 -13.41
CA THR A 362 -1.63 3.26 -12.75
C THR A 362 -1.15 2.10 -11.87
N TYR A 363 0.09 1.65 -12.05
CA TYR A 363 0.74 0.66 -11.17
C TYR A 363 1.50 1.30 -10.00
N HIS A 364 1.67 2.61 -9.99
CA HIS A 364 2.45 3.34 -9.00
C HIS A 364 1.59 3.75 -7.80
#